data_59b055baac562a8fff673b8646152844
#
_entry.id   59b055baac562a8fff673b8646152844
#
_cell.length_a   1.000
_cell.length_b   1.000
_cell.length_c   1.000
_cell.angle_alpha   90.00
_cell.angle_beta   90.00
_cell.angle_gamma   90.00
#
_symmetry.space_group_name_H-M   'P 1'
#
loop_
_entity.id
_entity.type
_entity.pdbx_description
1 polymer ?
#
loop_
_entity_poly.entity_id
_entity_poly.type
_entity_poly.pdbx_seq_one_letter_code
_entity_poly.pdbx_strand_id
1 'polypeptide(L)'
;MEKIDSLDKKILEIITHNARIPFKEVAAECGVSRAAIHQRVQRLADIGVITGSGYHVNPASLGYNTCTYVGITLERGSMYKHVVKEFENIPEIVECHFTTGPYTMIIKLYARDNAHLMELLNNRLQEIEGVIATETLISLNQSIKKEVPIGLSDEDKAAIEALMARKNALVTDNADD
;
A
#
# COMPACT_ATOMS: atom_id res chain seq x y z
N MET A 1 8.96 2.17 18.33
CA MET A 1 8.34 1.31 17.29
C MET A 1 8.23 -0.10 17.86
N GLU A 2 7.04 -0.66 17.91
CA GLU A 2 6.90 -2.08 18.31
C GLU A 2 7.62 -2.97 17.31
N LYS A 3 8.33 -3.98 17.85
CA LYS A 3 9.18 -4.84 17.03
C LYS A 3 8.34 -5.89 16.30
N ILE A 4 8.46 -5.93 14.97
CA ILE A 4 7.90 -6.99 14.13
C ILE A 4 8.83 -8.19 14.21
N ASP A 5 8.31 -9.35 14.61
CA ASP A 5 9.08 -10.59 14.72
C ASP A 5 9.05 -11.41 13.41
N SER A 6 9.83 -12.50 13.37
CA SER A 6 9.93 -13.36 12.19
C SER A 6 8.60 -14.01 11.81
N LEU A 7 7.76 -14.32 12.79
CA LEU A 7 6.42 -14.89 12.53
C LEU A 7 5.49 -13.84 11.94
N ASP A 8 5.55 -12.60 12.42
CA ASP A 8 4.79 -11.48 11.83
C ASP A 8 5.17 -11.27 10.37
N LYS A 9 6.48 -11.29 10.05
CA LYS A 9 6.97 -11.17 8.67
C LYS A 9 6.44 -12.30 7.78
N LYS A 10 6.45 -13.55 8.26
CA LYS A 10 5.91 -14.68 7.51
C LYS A 10 4.41 -14.55 7.29
N ILE A 11 3.65 -14.14 8.30
CA ILE A 11 2.22 -13.87 8.16
C ILE A 11 1.98 -12.79 7.09
N LEU A 12 2.71 -11.69 7.15
CA LEU A 12 2.62 -10.61 6.17
C LEU A 12 2.93 -11.09 4.76
N GLU A 13 3.99 -11.89 4.57
CA GLU A 13 4.34 -12.45 3.26
C GLU A 13 3.19 -13.26 2.65
N ILE A 14 2.53 -14.10 3.45
CA ILE A 14 1.41 -14.92 3.00
C ILE A 14 0.19 -14.04 2.64
N ILE A 15 -0.22 -13.15 3.57
CA ILE A 15 -1.46 -12.38 3.39
C ILE A 15 -1.33 -11.26 2.35
N THR A 16 -0.14 -10.74 2.08
CA THR A 16 0.08 -9.76 1.00
C THR A 16 -0.02 -10.39 -0.38
N HIS A 17 0.34 -11.68 -0.53
CA HIS A 17 0.14 -12.41 -1.77
C HIS A 17 -1.32 -12.80 -2.00
N ASN A 18 -2.03 -13.16 -0.94
CA ASN A 18 -3.44 -13.52 -1.00
C ASN A 18 -4.20 -13.03 0.24
N ALA A 19 -4.77 -11.83 0.15
CA ALA A 19 -5.55 -11.25 1.23
C ALA A 19 -6.84 -12.02 1.58
N ARG A 20 -7.24 -13.01 0.77
CA ARG A 20 -8.43 -13.85 1.00
C ARG A 20 -8.10 -15.22 1.58
N ILE A 21 -6.82 -15.53 1.81
CA ILE A 21 -6.42 -16.82 2.38
C ILE A 21 -7.09 -17.00 3.76
N PRO A 22 -7.76 -18.15 4.02
CA PRO A 22 -8.34 -18.41 5.33
C PRO A 22 -7.25 -18.44 6.42
N PHE A 23 -7.48 -17.80 7.55
CA PHE A 23 -6.53 -17.82 8.67
C PHE A 23 -6.19 -19.23 9.20
N LYS A 24 -7.04 -20.22 8.92
CA LYS A 24 -6.73 -21.62 9.20
C LYS A 24 -5.52 -22.12 8.36
N GLU A 25 -5.46 -21.72 7.10
CA GLU A 25 -4.35 -22.09 6.20
C GLU A 25 -3.08 -21.33 6.60
N VAL A 26 -3.15 -20.03 6.85
CA VAL A 26 -2.02 -19.23 7.38
C VAL A 26 -1.48 -19.84 8.66
N ALA A 27 -2.36 -20.26 9.57
CA ALA A 27 -2.00 -20.94 10.83
C ALA A 27 -1.26 -22.26 10.59
N ALA A 28 -1.69 -23.05 9.62
CA ALA A 28 -1.01 -24.30 9.24
C ALA A 28 0.39 -24.04 8.70
N GLU A 29 0.54 -23.06 7.79
CA GLU A 29 1.82 -22.68 7.22
C GLU A 29 2.80 -22.07 8.24
N CYS A 30 2.26 -21.36 9.24
CA CYS A 30 3.05 -20.72 10.29
C CYS A 30 3.30 -21.62 11.52
N GLY A 31 2.70 -22.79 11.60
CA GLY A 31 2.87 -23.69 12.75
C GLY A 31 2.23 -23.21 14.06
N VAL A 32 1.22 -22.34 14.02
CA VAL A 32 0.54 -21.75 15.19
C VAL A 32 -0.98 -21.97 15.17
N SER A 33 -1.69 -21.51 16.20
CA SER A 33 -3.15 -21.59 16.22
C SER A 33 -3.79 -20.48 15.36
N ARG A 34 -5.02 -20.72 14.87
CA ARG A 34 -5.82 -19.71 14.17
C ARG A 34 -6.03 -18.43 15.02
N ALA A 35 -6.24 -18.62 16.33
CA ALA A 35 -6.41 -17.50 17.26
C ALA A 35 -5.15 -16.63 17.32
N ALA A 36 -3.96 -17.25 17.34
CA ALA A 36 -2.69 -16.52 17.32
C ALA A 36 -2.51 -15.71 16.03
N ILE A 37 -2.89 -16.26 14.87
CA ILE A 37 -2.86 -15.49 13.61
C ILE A 37 -3.79 -14.28 13.69
N HIS A 38 -5.04 -14.47 14.16
CA HIS A 38 -6.00 -13.39 14.27
C HIS A 38 -5.47 -12.25 15.17
N GLN A 39 -4.94 -12.59 16.35
CA GLN A 39 -4.36 -11.60 17.28
C GLN A 39 -3.19 -10.84 16.67
N ARG A 40 -2.29 -11.54 15.94
CA ARG A 40 -1.14 -10.91 15.29
C ARG A 40 -1.54 -9.99 14.15
N VAL A 41 -2.44 -10.42 13.28
CA VAL A 41 -2.96 -9.58 12.18
C VAL A 41 -3.66 -8.35 12.74
N GLN A 42 -4.48 -8.49 13.79
CA GLN A 42 -5.13 -7.35 14.45
C GLN A 42 -4.08 -6.39 15.03
N ARG A 43 -3.10 -6.91 15.78
CA ARG A 43 -2.00 -6.09 16.32
C ARG A 43 -1.23 -5.35 15.22
N LEU A 44 -0.91 -6.02 14.10
CA LEU A 44 -0.21 -5.41 12.98
C LEU A 44 -1.02 -4.29 12.31
N ALA A 45 -2.34 -4.41 12.30
CA ALA A 45 -3.24 -3.34 11.87
C ALA A 45 -3.27 -2.18 12.88
N ASP A 46 -3.40 -2.48 14.17
CA ASP A 46 -3.48 -1.47 15.24
C ASP A 46 -2.21 -0.61 15.31
N ILE A 47 -1.03 -1.19 15.05
CA ILE A 47 0.25 -0.47 15.01
C ILE A 47 0.58 0.13 13.63
N GLY A 48 -0.34 0.04 12.67
CA GLY A 48 -0.22 0.68 11.35
C GLY A 48 0.74 -0.02 10.37
N VAL A 49 1.14 -1.27 10.62
CA VAL A 49 1.93 -2.07 9.67
C VAL A 49 1.03 -2.57 8.53
N ILE A 50 -0.17 -3.01 8.86
CA ILE A 50 -1.22 -3.28 7.88
C ILE A 50 -2.08 -2.02 7.79
N THR A 51 -2.02 -1.35 6.65
CA THR A 51 -2.76 -0.09 6.42
C THR A 51 -4.15 -0.33 5.84
N GLY A 52 -4.43 -1.54 5.36
CA GLY A 52 -5.72 -1.92 4.80
C GLY A 52 -5.64 -3.17 3.94
N SER A 53 -6.79 -3.63 3.49
CA SER A 53 -6.93 -4.69 2.49
C SER A 53 -8.11 -4.37 1.58
N GLY A 54 -8.02 -4.68 0.29
CA GLY A 54 -9.08 -4.36 -0.65
C GLY A 54 -8.90 -5.02 -2.01
N TYR A 55 -9.93 -4.84 -2.89
CA TYR A 55 -9.83 -5.22 -4.28
C TYR A 55 -9.09 -4.13 -5.06
N HIS A 56 -8.16 -4.54 -5.89
CA HIS A 56 -7.58 -3.65 -6.88
C HIS A 56 -8.45 -3.69 -8.14
N VAL A 57 -8.87 -2.51 -8.60
CA VAL A 57 -9.68 -2.36 -9.80
C VAL A 57 -8.80 -1.78 -10.92
N ASN A 58 -9.00 -2.26 -12.15
CA ASN A 58 -8.32 -1.69 -13.31
C ASN A 58 -9.01 -0.38 -13.71
N PRO A 59 -8.33 0.79 -13.62
CA PRO A 59 -8.94 2.08 -13.96
C PRO A 59 -9.45 2.14 -15.40
N ALA A 60 -8.73 1.53 -16.35
CA ALA A 60 -9.15 1.50 -17.75
C ALA A 60 -10.50 0.81 -17.97
N SER A 61 -10.79 -0.23 -17.17
CA SER A 61 -12.10 -0.92 -17.20
C SER A 61 -13.25 -0.04 -16.69
N LEU A 62 -12.94 1.05 -16.00
CA LEU A 62 -13.88 2.07 -15.52
C LEU A 62 -13.88 3.32 -16.42
N GLY A 63 -13.18 3.27 -17.56
CA GLY A 63 -13.11 4.38 -18.52
C GLY A 63 -12.00 5.40 -18.23
N TYR A 64 -11.18 5.20 -17.21
CA TYR A 64 -10.02 6.06 -16.92
C TYR A 64 -8.79 5.57 -17.68
N ASN A 65 -8.63 6.02 -18.91
CA ASN A 65 -7.62 5.51 -19.85
C ASN A 65 -6.27 6.24 -19.77
N THR A 66 -6.20 7.39 -19.11
CA THR A 66 -5.00 8.22 -19.02
C THR A 66 -4.52 8.30 -17.58
N CYS A 67 -3.40 7.67 -17.29
CA CYS A 67 -2.68 7.82 -16.02
C CYS A 67 -1.68 8.97 -16.14
N THR A 68 -1.68 9.89 -15.20
CA THR A 68 -0.85 11.10 -15.27
C THR A 68 -0.21 11.38 -13.93
N TYR A 69 1.07 11.76 -13.96
CA TYR A 69 1.79 12.35 -12.85
C TYR A 69 1.89 13.85 -13.08
N VAL A 70 1.53 14.65 -12.08
CA VAL A 70 1.61 16.11 -12.17
C VAL A 70 2.52 16.63 -11.07
N GLY A 71 3.62 17.24 -11.48
CA GLY A 71 4.47 18.03 -10.60
C GLY A 71 3.82 19.38 -10.36
N ILE A 72 3.73 19.80 -9.09
CA ILE A 72 3.05 21.03 -8.66
C ILE A 72 4.03 21.90 -7.89
N THR A 73 4.11 23.16 -8.30
CA THR A 73 4.86 24.19 -7.59
C THR A 73 3.89 25.06 -6.82
N LEU A 74 4.12 25.18 -5.52
CA LEU A 74 3.34 26.06 -4.64
C LEU A 74 4.03 27.41 -4.48
N GLU A 75 3.23 28.45 -4.26
CA GLU A 75 3.73 29.80 -3.91
C GLU A 75 4.62 29.74 -2.66
N ARG A 76 4.16 29.00 -1.64
CA ARG A 76 4.87 28.75 -0.37
C ARG A 76 4.63 27.33 0.11
N GLY A 77 5.65 26.67 0.63
CA GLY A 77 5.53 25.33 1.19
C GLY A 77 4.50 25.23 2.34
N SER A 78 4.21 26.32 3.04
CA SER A 78 3.19 26.36 4.09
C SER A 78 1.76 26.13 3.57
N MET A 79 1.50 26.38 2.29
CA MET A 79 0.19 26.14 1.66
C MET A 79 -0.12 24.66 1.39
N TYR A 80 0.84 23.78 1.58
CA TYR A 80 0.69 22.33 1.36
C TYR A 80 -0.60 21.77 1.95
N LYS A 81 -0.87 22.03 3.24
CA LYS A 81 -2.05 21.47 3.92
C LYS A 81 -3.38 21.96 3.33
N HIS A 82 -3.41 23.22 2.89
CA HIS A 82 -4.59 23.80 2.23
C HIS A 82 -4.82 23.12 0.88
N VAL A 83 -3.78 23.03 0.05
CA VAL A 83 -3.87 22.43 -1.28
C VAL A 83 -4.23 20.95 -1.23
N VAL A 84 -3.68 20.18 -0.28
CA VAL A 84 -4.07 18.78 -0.07
C VAL A 84 -5.56 18.64 0.22
N LYS A 85 -6.12 19.54 1.04
CA LYS A 85 -7.55 19.51 1.37
C LYS A 85 -8.44 19.80 0.15
N GLU A 86 -7.98 20.66 -0.77
CA GLU A 86 -8.68 20.87 -2.05
C GLU A 86 -8.56 19.63 -2.97
N PHE A 87 -7.41 18.95 -2.96
CA PHE A 87 -7.22 17.71 -3.73
C PHE A 87 -8.12 16.58 -3.27
N GLU A 88 -8.48 16.49 -1.99
CA GLU A 88 -9.43 15.51 -1.46
C GLU A 88 -10.81 15.62 -2.13
N ASN A 89 -11.15 16.77 -2.69
CA ASN A 89 -12.39 17.00 -3.43
C ASN A 89 -12.29 16.67 -4.93
N ILE A 90 -11.16 16.13 -5.40
CA ILE A 90 -10.93 15.72 -6.79
C ILE A 90 -10.75 14.21 -6.82
N PRO A 91 -11.79 13.42 -7.11
CA PRO A 91 -11.77 11.95 -7.04
C PRO A 91 -10.73 11.30 -7.96
N GLU A 92 -10.35 11.98 -9.03
CA GLU A 92 -9.37 11.54 -10.00
C GLU A 92 -7.95 11.50 -9.43
N ILE A 93 -7.66 12.26 -8.37
CA ILE A 93 -6.36 12.23 -7.68
C ILE A 93 -6.34 11.03 -6.74
N VAL A 94 -5.42 10.11 -7.00
CA VAL A 94 -5.30 8.85 -6.25
C VAL A 94 -4.07 8.77 -5.35
N GLU A 95 -3.06 9.60 -5.61
CA GLU A 95 -1.85 9.72 -4.79
C GLU A 95 -1.40 11.19 -4.73
N CYS A 96 -0.90 11.61 -3.57
CA CYS A 96 -0.33 12.94 -3.38
C CYS A 96 0.88 12.86 -2.45
N HIS A 97 2.01 13.38 -2.91
CA HIS A 97 3.27 13.39 -2.18
C HIS A 97 3.79 14.82 -2.04
N PHE A 98 4.22 15.19 -0.82
CA PHE A 98 5.05 16.36 -0.61
C PHE A 98 6.51 15.96 -0.83
N THR A 99 7.23 16.64 -1.71
CA THR A 99 8.52 16.19 -2.21
C THR A 99 9.64 17.22 -2.01
N THR A 100 10.86 16.73 -2.03
CA THR A 100 12.07 17.53 -2.21
C THR A 100 12.41 17.57 -3.69
N GLY A 101 12.94 18.68 -4.18
CA GLY A 101 13.37 18.80 -5.58
C GLY A 101 12.61 19.89 -6.35
N PRO A 102 12.43 19.74 -7.68
CA PRO A 102 11.90 20.81 -8.52
C PRO A 102 10.43 21.14 -8.28
N TYR A 103 9.65 20.17 -7.80
CA TYR A 103 8.24 20.35 -7.47
C TYR A 103 8.04 20.31 -5.96
N THR A 104 7.13 21.14 -5.46
CA THR A 104 6.72 21.08 -4.04
C THR A 104 5.89 19.83 -3.75
N MET A 105 5.10 19.40 -4.73
CA MET A 105 4.25 18.22 -4.64
C MET A 105 4.26 17.45 -5.96
N ILE A 106 4.02 16.14 -5.87
CA ILE A 106 3.71 15.28 -7.02
C ILE A 106 2.41 14.57 -6.71
N ILE A 107 1.47 14.64 -7.63
CA ILE A 107 0.23 13.88 -7.58
C ILE A 107 0.17 12.86 -8.71
N LYS A 108 -0.59 11.79 -8.50
CA LYS A 108 -1.00 10.87 -9.54
C LYS A 108 -2.50 10.97 -9.70
N LEU A 109 -2.95 11.13 -10.92
CA LEU A 109 -4.37 11.18 -11.25
C LEU A 109 -4.69 10.30 -12.46
N TYR A 110 -5.97 9.99 -12.59
CA TYR A 110 -6.51 9.28 -13.75
C TYR A 110 -7.55 10.15 -14.44
N ALA A 111 -7.42 10.31 -15.75
CA ALA A 111 -8.41 10.97 -16.61
C ALA A 111 -9.02 9.98 -17.60
N ARG A 112 -10.23 10.27 -18.05
CA ARG A 112 -10.93 9.46 -19.06
C ARG A 112 -10.26 9.57 -20.44
N ASP A 113 -9.92 10.80 -20.78
CA ASP A 113 -9.33 11.18 -22.07
C ASP A 113 -8.56 12.51 -21.91
N ASN A 114 -8.02 13.02 -23.02
CA ASN A 114 -7.25 14.26 -23.01
C ASN A 114 -8.12 15.50 -22.72
N ALA A 115 -9.41 15.50 -23.11
CA ALA A 115 -10.31 16.61 -22.80
C ALA A 115 -10.59 16.69 -21.30
N HIS A 116 -10.86 15.56 -20.68
CA HIS A 116 -11.02 15.47 -19.22
C HIS A 116 -9.72 15.81 -18.47
N LEU A 117 -8.56 15.38 -18.97
CA LEU A 117 -7.27 15.77 -18.39
C LEU A 117 -7.08 17.29 -18.42
N MET A 118 -7.38 17.93 -19.54
CA MET A 118 -7.27 19.37 -19.69
C MET A 118 -8.22 20.13 -18.76
N GLU A 119 -9.46 19.63 -18.58
CA GLU A 119 -10.42 20.16 -17.61
C GLU A 119 -9.86 20.08 -16.17
N LEU A 120 -9.35 18.92 -15.76
CA LEU A 120 -8.74 18.72 -14.44
C LEU A 120 -7.56 19.68 -14.20
N LEU A 121 -6.67 19.82 -15.18
CA LEU A 121 -5.50 20.69 -15.06
C LEU A 121 -5.90 22.17 -14.95
N ASN A 122 -6.70 22.66 -15.89
CA ASN A 122 -6.98 24.09 -16.03
C ASN A 122 -8.05 24.58 -15.06
N ASN A 123 -9.15 23.82 -14.91
CA ASN A 123 -10.33 24.26 -14.18
C ASN A 123 -10.40 23.76 -12.74
N ARG A 124 -9.51 22.85 -12.37
CA ARG A 124 -9.49 22.29 -11.01
C ARG A 124 -8.15 22.50 -10.33
N LEU A 125 -7.04 22.06 -10.90
CA LEU A 125 -5.73 22.14 -10.23
C LEU A 125 -5.13 23.54 -10.22
N GLN A 126 -5.18 24.25 -11.37
CA GLN A 126 -4.56 25.57 -11.50
C GLN A 126 -5.38 26.69 -10.86
N GLU A 127 -6.67 26.45 -10.58
CA GLU A 127 -7.54 27.40 -9.87
C GLU A 127 -7.38 27.33 -8.33
N ILE A 128 -6.64 26.33 -7.81
CA ILE A 128 -6.43 26.20 -6.37
C ILE A 128 -5.46 27.29 -5.89
N GLU A 129 -5.87 28.07 -4.90
CA GLU A 129 -5.02 29.09 -4.29
C GLU A 129 -3.70 28.49 -3.78
N GLY A 130 -2.60 29.08 -4.20
CA GLY A 130 -1.25 28.65 -3.85
C GLY A 130 -0.59 27.74 -4.87
N VAL A 131 -1.29 27.24 -5.88
CA VAL A 131 -0.71 26.55 -7.03
C VAL A 131 -0.25 27.60 -8.04
N ILE A 132 1.05 27.65 -8.34
CA ILE A 132 1.60 28.63 -9.29
C ILE A 132 2.05 28.01 -10.61
N ALA A 133 2.36 26.73 -10.62
CA ALA A 133 2.75 26.01 -11.84
C ALA A 133 2.45 24.52 -11.72
N THR A 134 2.16 23.89 -12.85
CA THR A 134 1.99 22.45 -12.99
C THR A 134 2.81 21.94 -14.18
N GLU A 135 3.44 20.79 -14.03
CA GLU A 135 4.11 20.07 -15.10
C GLU A 135 3.52 18.65 -15.20
N THR A 136 3.05 18.29 -16.37
CA THR A 136 2.26 17.07 -16.59
C THR A 136 3.07 16.01 -17.31
N LEU A 137 3.13 14.81 -16.73
CA LEU A 137 3.80 13.63 -17.28
C LEU A 137 2.76 12.53 -17.50
N ILE A 138 2.42 12.25 -18.76
CA ILE A 138 1.51 11.15 -19.09
C ILE A 138 2.27 9.83 -19.00
N SER A 139 1.77 8.90 -18.17
CA SER A 139 2.30 7.56 -18.08
C SER A 139 1.86 6.73 -19.30
N LEU A 140 2.80 6.37 -20.14
CA LEU A 140 2.51 5.56 -21.34
C LEU A 140 2.27 4.08 -20.99
N ASN A 141 2.95 3.58 -19.94
CA ASN A 141 2.80 2.20 -19.47
C ASN A 141 3.28 2.08 -18.02
N GLN A 142 2.55 1.33 -17.20
CA GLN A 142 3.00 0.93 -15.89
C GLN A 142 3.61 -0.48 -15.95
N SER A 143 4.91 -0.57 -16.14
CA SER A 143 5.63 -1.85 -16.31
C SER A 143 5.76 -2.66 -15.02
N ILE A 144 5.76 -2.01 -13.85
CA ILE A 144 5.90 -2.66 -12.54
C ILE A 144 4.87 -2.09 -11.57
N LYS A 145 4.13 -2.96 -10.92
CA LYS A 145 3.30 -2.66 -9.75
C LYS A 145 3.41 -3.83 -8.78
N LYS A 146 4.07 -3.61 -7.67
CA LYS A 146 4.22 -4.59 -6.58
C LYS A 146 4.40 -3.88 -5.24
N GLU A 147 4.12 -4.57 -4.16
CA GLU A 147 4.39 -4.10 -2.81
C GLU A 147 5.89 -4.14 -2.50
N VAL A 148 6.29 -3.40 -1.47
CA VAL A 148 7.65 -3.46 -0.93
C VAL A 148 7.95 -4.85 -0.38
N PRO A 149 9.20 -5.37 -0.51
CA PRO A 149 9.55 -6.66 0.03
C PRO A 149 9.48 -6.65 1.56
N ILE A 150 8.87 -7.68 2.14
CA ILE A 150 8.77 -7.83 3.61
C ILE A 150 10.13 -8.22 4.22
N GLY A 151 11.01 -8.85 3.43
CA GLY A 151 12.39 -9.10 3.78
C GLY A 151 12.56 -10.12 4.92
N LEU A 152 12.21 -11.39 4.68
CA LEU A 152 12.61 -12.49 5.56
C LEU A 152 14.12 -12.69 5.45
N SER A 153 14.85 -12.42 6.54
CA SER A 153 16.28 -12.77 6.66
C SER A 153 16.46 -14.29 6.83
N ASP A 154 17.69 -14.78 6.68
CA ASP A 154 17.96 -16.19 6.95
C ASP A 154 17.76 -16.54 8.43
N GLU A 155 17.97 -15.59 9.36
CA GLU A 155 17.62 -15.75 10.77
C GLU A 155 16.11 -15.87 10.98
N ASP A 156 15.30 -15.08 10.26
CA ASP A 156 13.82 -15.17 10.30
C ASP A 156 13.36 -16.56 9.82
N LYS A 157 13.94 -17.07 8.73
CA LYS A 157 13.61 -18.40 8.19
C LYS A 157 13.97 -19.50 9.20
N ALA A 158 15.16 -19.47 9.76
CA ALA A 158 15.61 -20.43 10.77
C ALA A 158 14.71 -20.42 12.03
N ALA A 159 14.29 -19.22 12.50
CA ALA A 159 13.39 -19.08 13.63
C ALA A 159 12.00 -19.69 13.35
N ILE A 160 11.49 -19.52 12.13
CA ILE A 160 10.21 -20.10 11.67
C ILE A 160 10.31 -21.63 11.61
N GLU A 161 11.38 -22.17 11.01
CA GLU A 161 11.63 -23.61 10.93
C GLU A 161 11.70 -24.26 12.31
N ALA A 162 12.41 -23.62 13.25
CA ALA A 162 12.48 -24.09 14.63
C ALA A 162 11.10 -24.09 15.34
N LEU A 163 10.25 -23.12 15.06
CA LEU A 163 8.89 -23.05 15.59
C LEU A 163 8.02 -24.20 15.04
N MET A 164 8.12 -24.46 13.74
CA MET A 164 7.37 -25.56 13.08
C MET A 164 7.82 -26.94 13.57
N ALA A 165 9.13 -27.15 13.75
CA ALA A 165 9.69 -28.38 14.28
C ALA A 165 9.19 -28.69 15.71
N ARG A 166 9.14 -27.69 16.59
CA ARG A 166 8.58 -27.83 17.96
C ARG A 166 7.12 -28.25 17.95
N LYS A 167 6.31 -27.69 17.05
CA LYS A 167 4.89 -28.06 16.92
C LYS A 167 4.72 -29.51 16.48
N ASN A 168 5.51 -29.96 15.52
CA ASN A 168 5.42 -31.32 15.00
C ASN A 168 5.82 -32.35 16.08
N ALA A 169 6.83 -32.05 16.89
CA ALA A 169 7.23 -32.90 18.02
C ALA A 169 6.11 -33.06 19.06
N LEU A 170 5.40 -31.97 19.39
CA LEU A 170 4.27 -32.00 20.34
C LEU A 170 3.04 -32.77 19.82
N VAL A 171 2.88 -32.88 18.50
CA VAL A 171 1.77 -33.65 17.89
C VAL A 171 2.07 -35.14 17.90
N THR A 172 3.33 -35.56 17.76
CA THR A 172 3.75 -36.96 17.81
C THR A 172 3.68 -37.51 19.23
N ASP A 173 4.07 -36.74 20.25
CA ASP A 173 3.99 -37.16 21.68
C ASP A 173 2.55 -37.37 22.18
N ASN A 174 1.56 -36.68 21.59
CA ASN A 174 0.13 -36.84 21.95
C ASN A 174 -0.61 -37.91 21.11
N ALA A 175 0.06 -38.57 20.18
CA ALA A 175 -0.52 -39.66 19.35
C ALA A 175 -0.18 -41.07 19.90
N ASP A 176 0.74 -41.16 20.85
CA ASP A 176 1.22 -42.42 21.45
C ASP A 176 0.62 -42.67 22.86
N ASP A 177 -0.29 -41.80 23.35
CA ASP A 177 -1.12 -41.97 24.55
C ASP A 177 -2.60 -42.26 24.15
#